data_3e821af4fcfec75eff37e268423629d1
#
_entry.id   3e821af4fcfec75eff37e268423629d1
#
_cell.length_a   1.000
_cell.length_b   1.000
_cell.length_c   1.000
_cell.angle_alpha   90.00
_cell.angle_beta   90.00
_cell.angle_gamma   90.00
#
_symmetry.space_group_name_H-M   'P 1'
#
loop_
_entity.id
_entity.type
_entity.pdbx_description
1 polymer ?
#
loop_
_entity_poly.entity_id
_entity_poly.type
_entity_poly.pdbx_seq_one_letter_code
_entity_poly.pdbx_strand_id
1 'polypeptide(L)'
;MPSDNNQEMFPIVDEQGNITGAATRGECHSGSKLLHPVVHLHVFNAQGDIYLQKRPEWKDIQPGKWDTAVGGHIDLGESVEIALKREVREELGITDFTPELLTSYIFESSREKELVFVHKTVYEEEIHPSDELDGGRSVSYTHLRAHETSAHL
;
A
#
# COMPACT_ATOMS: atom_id res chain seq x y z
N MET A 1 11.02 -13.28 13.53
CA MET A 1 10.47 -11.97 13.16
C MET A 1 10.35 -11.87 11.64
N PRO A 2 9.19 -11.49 11.13
CA PRO A 2 9.10 -11.27 9.69
C PRO A 2 9.98 -10.10 9.25
N SER A 3 10.47 -10.17 8.05
CA SER A 3 11.29 -9.12 7.44
C SER A 3 10.93 -9.01 5.96
N ASP A 4 11.25 -7.87 5.34
CA ASP A 4 11.01 -7.68 3.92
C ASP A 4 11.92 -8.58 3.09
N ASN A 5 11.37 -9.18 2.02
CA ASN A 5 12.13 -10.05 1.13
C ASN A 5 12.73 -9.22 -0.01
N ASN A 6 14.02 -8.93 0.10
CA ASN A 6 14.73 -8.11 -0.89
C ASN A 6 14.95 -8.80 -2.23
N GLN A 7 14.61 -10.07 -2.35
CA GLN A 7 14.72 -10.82 -3.59
C GLN A 7 13.43 -10.88 -4.41
N GLU A 8 12.33 -10.36 -3.88
CA GLU A 8 11.09 -10.26 -4.64
C GLU A 8 11.31 -9.44 -5.91
N MET A 9 10.69 -9.86 -7.02
CA MET A 9 10.84 -9.19 -8.30
C MET A 9 9.65 -8.28 -8.57
N PHE A 10 9.95 -7.04 -8.94
CA PHE A 10 8.94 -6.05 -9.29
C PHE A 10 9.08 -5.65 -10.76
N PRO A 11 7.98 -5.35 -11.46
CA PRO A 11 8.10 -4.72 -12.77
C PRO A 11 8.61 -3.30 -12.63
N ILE A 12 9.43 -2.86 -13.58
CA ILE A 12 9.81 -1.46 -13.70
C ILE A 12 8.95 -0.88 -14.81
N VAL A 13 8.42 0.31 -14.56
CA VAL A 13 7.43 0.91 -15.46
C VAL A 13 7.84 2.34 -15.86
N ASP A 14 7.22 2.83 -16.94
CA ASP A 14 7.30 4.25 -17.29
C ASP A 14 6.17 5.02 -16.58
N GLU A 15 6.08 6.32 -16.79
CA GLU A 15 5.09 7.17 -16.12
C GLU A 15 3.65 6.85 -16.49
N GLN A 16 3.45 6.15 -17.61
CA GLN A 16 2.13 5.71 -18.07
C GLN A 16 1.78 4.30 -17.54
N GLY A 17 2.68 3.66 -16.81
CA GLY A 17 2.47 2.34 -16.26
C GLY A 17 2.85 1.19 -17.20
N ASN A 18 3.48 1.47 -18.33
CA ASN A 18 3.95 0.44 -19.25
C ASN A 18 5.21 -0.22 -18.67
N ILE A 19 5.27 -1.55 -18.72
CA ILE A 19 6.42 -2.30 -18.20
C ILE A 19 7.61 -2.13 -19.13
N THR A 20 8.73 -1.66 -18.56
CA THR A 20 9.98 -1.44 -19.30
C THR A 20 11.10 -2.35 -18.85
N GLY A 21 10.93 -3.08 -17.75
CA GLY A 21 11.96 -3.95 -17.21
C GLY A 21 11.51 -4.61 -15.91
N ALA A 22 12.47 -5.12 -15.16
CA ALA A 22 12.23 -5.75 -13.87
C ALA A 22 13.44 -5.53 -12.96
N ALA A 23 13.20 -5.49 -11.64
CA ALA A 23 14.26 -5.36 -10.66
C ALA A 23 13.83 -6.00 -9.34
N THR A 24 14.78 -6.29 -8.47
CA THR A 24 14.48 -6.83 -7.15
C THR A 24 13.96 -5.72 -6.23
N ARG A 25 13.25 -6.12 -5.18
CA ARG A 25 12.82 -5.20 -4.12
C ARG A 25 14.00 -4.43 -3.54
N GLY A 26 15.11 -5.13 -3.29
CA GLY A 26 16.30 -4.48 -2.75
C GLY A 26 16.84 -3.37 -3.65
N GLU A 27 16.87 -3.60 -4.96
CA GLU A 27 17.29 -2.59 -5.94
C GLU A 27 16.34 -1.39 -5.96
N CYS A 28 15.04 -1.64 -5.90
CA CYS A 28 14.02 -0.58 -5.92
C CYS A 28 14.10 0.31 -4.69
N HIS A 29 14.53 -0.22 -3.55
CA HIS A 29 14.57 0.50 -2.28
C HIS A 29 15.97 0.98 -1.87
N SER A 30 16.94 0.91 -2.77
CA SER A 30 18.34 1.24 -2.47
C SER A 30 18.76 2.65 -2.88
N GLY A 31 17.81 3.50 -3.26
CA GLY A 31 18.12 4.84 -3.77
C GLY A 31 18.33 4.88 -5.28
N SER A 32 18.10 3.78 -5.99
CA SER A 32 18.21 3.70 -7.45
C SER A 32 17.17 4.55 -8.18
N LYS A 33 16.05 4.86 -7.52
CA LYS A 33 14.93 5.62 -8.08
C LYS A 33 14.28 4.94 -9.29
N LEU A 34 14.35 3.61 -9.36
CA LEU A 34 13.65 2.85 -10.39
C LEU A 34 12.14 2.94 -10.11
N LEU A 35 11.39 3.39 -11.13
CA LEU A 35 9.94 3.57 -10.99
C LEU A 35 9.25 2.21 -11.00
N HIS A 36 8.60 1.87 -9.90
CA HIS A 36 7.90 0.60 -9.75
C HIS A 36 6.48 0.84 -9.23
N PRO A 37 5.50 0.01 -9.65
CA PRO A 37 4.09 0.25 -9.31
C PRO A 37 3.73 -0.31 -7.95
N VAL A 38 2.86 0.43 -7.25
CA VAL A 38 2.28 -0.01 -5.98
C VAL A 38 0.79 0.24 -6.00
N VAL A 39 0.05 -0.47 -5.14
CA VAL A 39 -1.39 -0.27 -4.95
C VAL A 39 -1.65 0.24 -3.55
N HIS A 40 -2.58 1.17 -3.43
CA HIS A 40 -3.10 1.66 -2.16
C HIS A 40 -4.61 1.49 -2.14
N LEU A 41 -5.15 1.13 -0.98
CA LEU A 41 -6.59 1.05 -0.77
C LEU A 41 -6.96 1.82 0.48
N HIS A 42 -7.89 2.75 0.33
CA HIS A 42 -8.56 3.41 1.44
C HIS A 42 -9.86 2.66 1.73
N VAL A 43 -10.06 2.27 2.98
CA VAL A 43 -11.26 1.55 3.41
C VAL A 43 -12.10 2.46 4.29
N PHE A 44 -13.34 2.68 3.89
CA PHE A 44 -14.31 3.48 4.64
C PHE A 44 -15.43 2.61 5.16
N ASN A 45 -16.01 2.98 6.31
CA ASN A 45 -17.26 2.37 6.78
C ASN A 45 -18.46 3.21 6.31
N ALA A 46 -19.69 2.80 6.66
CA ALA A 46 -20.90 3.50 6.23
C ALA A 46 -21.01 4.91 6.78
N GLN A 47 -20.34 5.20 7.90
CA GLN A 47 -20.33 6.52 8.52
C GLN A 47 -19.29 7.45 7.88
N GLY A 48 -18.50 6.96 6.93
CA GLY A 48 -17.47 7.74 6.29
C GLY A 48 -16.16 7.81 7.05
N ASP A 49 -16.00 7.01 8.10
CA ASP A 49 -14.73 6.91 8.81
C ASP A 49 -13.74 6.11 7.96
N ILE A 50 -12.47 6.52 8.00
CA ILE A 50 -11.41 5.83 7.25
C ILE A 50 -10.64 4.89 8.18
N TYR A 51 -10.34 3.70 7.67
CA TYR A 51 -9.52 2.73 8.39
C TYR A 51 -8.05 3.02 8.13
N LEU A 52 -7.26 3.15 9.21
CA LEU A 52 -5.81 3.34 9.14
C LEU A 52 -5.12 2.16 9.80
N GLN A 53 -4.01 1.72 9.22
CA GLN A 53 -3.14 0.72 9.82
C GLN A 53 -1.86 1.36 10.32
N LYS A 54 -1.23 0.73 11.32
CA LYS A 54 0.07 1.15 11.81
C LYS A 54 1.14 0.22 11.25
N ARG A 55 2.16 0.79 10.60
CA ARG A 55 3.27 0.02 10.07
C ARG A 55 4.13 -0.51 11.22
N PRO A 56 4.53 -1.79 11.19
CA PRO A 56 5.40 -2.35 12.21
C PRO A 56 6.77 -1.66 12.28
N GLU A 57 7.38 -1.68 13.45
CA GLU A 57 8.70 -1.10 13.66
C GLU A 57 9.81 -1.79 12.85
N TRP A 58 9.59 -3.06 12.43
CA TRP A 58 10.60 -3.81 11.67
C TRP A 58 10.60 -3.49 10.17
N LYS A 59 9.63 -2.70 9.68
CA LYS A 59 9.61 -2.28 8.27
C LYS A 59 10.80 -1.34 7.98
N ASP A 60 11.41 -1.48 6.81
CA ASP A 60 12.53 -0.64 6.39
C ASP A 60 12.10 0.72 5.84
N ILE A 61 10.82 0.88 5.49
CA ILE A 61 10.22 2.12 5.01
C ILE A 61 9.18 2.59 6.02
N GLN A 62 9.35 3.81 6.55
CA GLN A 62 8.43 4.46 7.48
C GLN A 62 7.95 3.57 8.64
N PRO A 63 8.88 3.00 9.44
CA PRO A 63 8.51 2.12 10.55
C PRO A 63 7.68 2.85 11.60
N GLY A 64 6.68 2.17 12.15
CA GLY A 64 5.84 2.69 13.23
C GLY A 64 4.89 3.82 12.86
N LYS A 65 4.80 4.22 11.59
CA LYS A 65 3.90 5.28 11.14
C LYS A 65 2.51 4.75 10.82
N TRP A 66 1.50 5.58 11.02
CA TRP A 66 0.15 5.29 10.56
C TRP A 66 0.08 5.48 9.04
N ASP A 67 -0.65 4.62 8.37
CA ASP A 67 -0.73 4.63 6.92
C ASP A 67 -2.13 4.25 6.47
N THR A 68 -2.38 4.35 5.15
CA THR A 68 -3.61 3.89 4.52
C THR A 68 -3.86 2.41 4.85
N ALA A 69 -5.12 1.97 4.72
CA ALA A 69 -5.53 0.63 5.13
C ALA A 69 -4.67 -0.48 4.52
N VAL A 70 -4.38 -0.37 3.23
CA VAL A 70 -3.52 -1.33 2.51
C VAL A 70 -2.58 -0.57 1.59
N GLY A 71 -1.31 -0.94 1.63
CA GLY A 71 -0.32 -0.48 0.68
C GLY A 71 0.63 -1.61 0.37
N GLY A 72 0.87 -1.87 -0.90
CA GLY A 72 1.74 -2.96 -1.28
C GLY A 72 2.22 -2.87 -2.72
N HIS A 73 3.25 -3.63 -3.01
CA HIS A 73 3.89 -3.66 -4.32
C HIS A 73 3.15 -4.59 -5.27
N ILE A 74 3.24 -4.29 -6.57
CA ILE A 74 2.78 -5.19 -7.62
C ILE A 74 3.96 -6.09 -7.96
N ASP A 75 3.75 -7.41 -7.87
CA ASP A 75 4.80 -8.36 -8.21
C ASP A 75 4.89 -8.53 -9.73
N LEU A 76 6.05 -8.94 -10.21
CA LEU A 76 6.27 -9.20 -11.63
C LEU A 76 5.26 -10.25 -12.12
N GLY A 77 4.51 -9.92 -13.17
CA GLY A 77 3.49 -10.79 -13.73
C GLY A 77 2.09 -10.56 -13.19
N GLU A 78 1.90 -9.71 -12.18
CA GLU A 78 0.57 -9.37 -11.67
C GLU A 78 0.00 -8.14 -12.37
N SER A 79 -1.33 -8.12 -12.52
CA SER A 79 -2.04 -6.88 -12.87
C SER A 79 -2.27 -6.06 -11.62
N VAL A 80 -2.67 -4.79 -11.79
CA VAL A 80 -3.05 -3.92 -10.66
C VAL A 80 -4.15 -4.56 -9.83
N GLU A 81 -5.19 -5.10 -10.47
CA GLU A 81 -6.31 -5.73 -9.78
C GLU A 81 -5.91 -6.96 -8.99
N ILE A 82 -5.09 -7.84 -9.57
CA ILE A 82 -4.63 -9.05 -8.90
C ILE A 82 -3.78 -8.69 -7.69
N ALA A 83 -2.86 -7.75 -7.85
CA ALA A 83 -2.00 -7.30 -6.76
C ALA A 83 -2.81 -6.69 -5.62
N LEU A 84 -3.81 -5.85 -5.96
CA LEU A 84 -4.67 -5.22 -4.96
C LEU A 84 -5.42 -6.28 -4.15
N LYS A 85 -6.05 -7.24 -4.81
CA LYS A 85 -6.79 -8.30 -4.13
C LYS A 85 -5.90 -9.17 -3.25
N ARG A 86 -4.71 -9.49 -3.73
CA ARG A 86 -3.73 -10.26 -2.96
C ARG A 86 -3.31 -9.51 -1.70
N GLU A 87 -2.92 -8.24 -1.83
CA GLU A 87 -2.48 -7.43 -0.70
C GLU A 87 -3.59 -7.23 0.34
N VAL A 88 -4.81 -6.98 -0.10
CA VAL A 88 -5.95 -6.79 0.80
C VAL A 88 -6.24 -8.07 1.58
N ARG A 89 -6.19 -9.23 0.91
CA ARG A 89 -6.38 -10.52 1.58
C ARG A 89 -5.27 -10.78 2.59
N GLU A 90 -4.02 -10.54 2.20
CA GLU A 90 -2.87 -10.80 3.07
C GLU A 90 -2.83 -9.87 4.28
N GLU A 91 -3.14 -8.60 4.10
CA GLU A 91 -3.00 -7.62 5.18
C GLU A 91 -4.25 -7.50 6.05
N LEU A 92 -5.45 -7.58 5.47
CA LEU A 92 -6.70 -7.35 6.20
C LEU A 92 -7.64 -8.56 6.24
N GLY A 93 -7.34 -9.62 5.50
CA GLY A 93 -8.20 -10.80 5.44
C GLY A 93 -9.51 -10.58 4.70
N ILE A 94 -9.61 -9.52 3.90
CA ILE A 94 -10.82 -9.20 3.13
C ILE A 94 -10.72 -9.84 1.75
N THR A 95 -11.75 -10.61 1.37
CA THR A 95 -11.82 -11.26 0.06
C THR A 95 -12.97 -10.77 -0.81
N ASP A 96 -14.02 -10.23 -0.19
CA ASP A 96 -15.24 -9.79 -0.90
C ASP A 96 -15.39 -8.28 -0.74
N PHE A 97 -14.91 -7.53 -1.71
CA PHE A 97 -15.01 -6.08 -1.71
C PHE A 97 -14.98 -5.58 -3.16
N THR A 98 -15.49 -4.37 -3.38
CA THR A 98 -15.53 -3.74 -4.71
C THR A 98 -14.67 -2.48 -4.68
N PRO A 99 -13.43 -2.53 -5.21
CA PRO A 99 -12.58 -1.36 -5.23
C PRO A 99 -12.96 -0.41 -6.37
N GLU A 100 -12.77 0.88 -6.13
CA GLU A 100 -12.92 1.92 -7.14
C GLU A 100 -11.57 2.62 -7.30
N LEU A 101 -11.03 2.65 -8.53
CA LEU A 101 -9.80 3.37 -8.81
C LEU A 101 -10.08 4.88 -8.79
N LEU A 102 -9.34 5.61 -7.97
CA LEU A 102 -9.50 7.07 -7.83
C LEU A 102 -8.53 7.83 -8.71
N THR A 103 -7.26 7.50 -8.63
CA THR A 103 -6.21 8.21 -9.37
C THR A 103 -4.91 7.43 -9.30
N SER A 104 -3.90 7.93 -10.00
CA SER A 104 -2.53 7.47 -9.86
C SER A 104 -1.62 8.69 -9.75
N TYR A 105 -0.50 8.54 -9.06
CA TYR A 105 0.50 9.59 -8.95
C TYR A 105 1.89 8.98 -8.70
N ILE A 106 2.93 9.79 -8.92
CA ILE A 106 4.31 9.37 -8.67
C ILE A 106 4.74 9.91 -7.30
N PHE A 107 5.16 9.00 -6.44
CA PHE A 107 5.76 9.33 -5.15
C PHE A 107 7.26 9.08 -5.22
N GLU A 108 8.04 10.04 -4.74
CA GLU A 108 9.49 9.91 -4.70
C GLU A 108 10.03 10.28 -3.34
N SER A 109 10.89 9.42 -2.79
CA SER A 109 11.61 9.67 -1.55
C SER A 109 13.11 9.58 -1.83
N SER A 110 13.95 9.71 -0.78
CA SER A 110 15.39 9.51 -0.93
C SER A 110 15.77 8.09 -1.32
N ARG A 111 14.89 7.11 -1.06
CA ARG A 111 15.17 5.69 -1.26
C ARG A 111 14.47 5.09 -2.47
N GLU A 112 13.32 5.62 -2.89
CA GLU A 112 12.51 4.96 -3.90
C GLU A 112 11.65 5.92 -4.71
N LYS A 113 11.13 5.42 -5.83
CA LYS A 113 10.19 6.13 -6.69
C LYS A 113 9.09 5.18 -7.08
N GLU A 114 7.85 5.52 -6.74
CA GLU A 114 6.69 4.65 -6.92
C GLU A 114 5.63 5.27 -7.81
N LEU A 115 5.02 4.46 -8.69
CA LEU A 115 3.79 4.82 -9.37
C LEU A 115 2.65 4.23 -8.55
N VAL A 116 1.91 5.08 -7.84
CA VAL A 116 0.90 4.67 -6.88
C VAL A 116 -0.48 4.67 -7.53
N PHE A 117 -1.15 3.51 -7.51
CA PHE A 117 -2.54 3.37 -7.96
C PHE A 117 -3.45 3.39 -6.74
N VAL A 118 -4.20 4.47 -6.56
CA VAL A 118 -5.03 4.71 -5.38
C VAL A 118 -6.45 4.25 -5.60
N HIS A 119 -6.95 3.41 -4.70
CA HIS A 119 -8.31 2.86 -4.74
C HIS A 119 -9.04 3.17 -3.44
N LYS A 120 -10.36 3.10 -3.49
CA LYS A 120 -11.19 3.14 -2.27
C LYS A 120 -12.24 2.04 -2.32
N THR A 121 -12.72 1.65 -1.15
CA THR A 121 -13.88 0.77 -0.99
C THR A 121 -14.63 1.13 0.28
N VAL A 122 -15.91 0.75 0.34
CA VAL A 122 -16.71 0.83 1.56
C VAL A 122 -16.87 -0.59 2.08
N TYR A 123 -16.51 -0.82 3.35
CA TYR A 123 -16.53 -2.15 3.95
C TYR A 123 -17.10 -2.06 5.36
N GLU A 124 -18.17 -2.83 5.62
CA GLU A 124 -18.95 -2.74 6.85
C GLU A 124 -18.60 -3.82 7.88
N GLU A 125 -17.92 -4.87 7.45
CA GLU A 125 -17.65 -5.99 8.33
C GLU A 125 -16.36 -5.79 9.12
N GLU A 126 -16.12 -6.65 10.11
CA GLU A 126 -14.93 -6.57 10.96
C GLU A 126 -13.67 -6.83 10.16
N ILE A 127 -12.63 -6.04 10.42
CA ILE A 127 -11.34 -6.15 9.77
C ILE A 127 -10.35 -6.85 10.70
N HIS A 128 -9.65 -7.86 10.18
CA HIS A 128 -8.68 -8.66 10.93
C HIS A 128 -7.29 -8.44 10.34
N PRO A 129 -6.53 -7.43 10.83
CA PRO A 129 -5.18 -7.17 10.31
C PRO A 129 -4.23 -8.33 10.60
N SER A 130 -3.32 -8.58 9.65
CA SER A 130 -2.33 -9.65 9.75
C SER A 130 -1.17 -9.26 10.68
N ASP A 131 -0.24 -10.22 10.87
CA ASP A 131 0.98 -10.01 11.66
C ASP A 131 1.93 -8.99 11.03
N GLU A 132 1.71 -8.64 9.76
CA GLU A 132 2.51 -7.62 9.08
C GLU A 132 2.19 -6.21 9.55
N LEU A 133 1.13 -6.05 10.35
CA LEU A 133 0.64 -4.76 10.82
C LEU A 133 0.61 -4.74 12.36
N ASP A 134 0.85 -3.56 12.93
CA ASP A 134 0.71 -3.33 14.37
C ASP A 134 -0.73 -2.95 14.73
N GLY A 135 -1.71 -3.51 14.00
CA GLY A 135 -3.11 -3.22 14.19
C GLY A 135 -3.59 -2.04 13.36
N GLY A 136 -4.84 -1.69 13.54
CA GLY A 136 -5.46 -0.59 12.81
C GLY A 136 -6.75 -0.18 13.48
N ARG A 137 -7.31 0.94 13.02
CA ARG A 137 -8.58 1.45 13.54
C ARG A 137 -9.22 2.40 12.54
N SER A 138 -10.55 2.55 12.66
CA SER A 138 -11.28 3.55 11.90
C SER A 138 -11.26 4.88 12.65
N VAL A 139 -11.05 5.97 11.91
CA VAL A 139 -11.04 7.32 12.44
C VAL A 139 -11.87 8.23 11.55
N SER A 140 -12.48 9.28 12.12
CA SER A 140 -13.21 10.24 11.32
C SER A 140 -12.24 11.02 10.41
N TYR A 141 -12.73 11.49 9.28
CA TYR A 141 -11.90 12.26 8.36
C TYR A 141 -11.37 13.54 9.02
N THR A 142 -12.19 14.19 9.83
CA THR A 142 -11.80 15.40 10.58
C THR A 142 -10.67 15.06 11.56
N HIS A 143 -10.77 13.93 12.24
CA HIS A 143 -9.78 13.47 13.20
C HIS A 143 -8.46 13.12 12.50
N LEU A 144 -8.53 12.50 11.31
CA LEU A 144 -7.36 12.16 10.51
C LEU A 144 -6.47 13.36 10.24
N ARG A 145 -7.05 14.52 9.98
CA ARG A 145 -6.28 15.74 9.67
C ARG A 145 -5.44 16.24 10.83
N ALA A 146 -5.76 15.83 12.06
CA ALA A 146 -5.02 16.21 13.27
C ALA A 146 -3.92 15.22 13.63
N HIS A 147 -3.80 14.09 12.93
CA HIS A 147 -2.84 13.04 13.22
C HIS A 147 -1.71 13.01 12.20
N GLU A 148 -0.51 12.68 12.68
CA GLU A 148 0.62 12.40 11.80
C GLU A 148 0.46 11.03 11.14
N THR A 149 0.52 11.00 9.82
CA THR A 149 0.40 9.79 9.03
C THR A 149 1.62 9.63 8.13
N SER A 150 1.64 8.55 7.33
CA SER A 150 2.71 8.35 6.35
C SER A 150 2.57 9.35 5.19
N ALA A 151 3.64 9.52 4.43
CA ALA A 151 3.66 10.43 3.29
C ALA A 151 2.69 10.02 2.17
N HIS A 152 2.20 8.77 2.20
CA HIS A 152 1.28 8.26 1.17
C HIS A 152 -0.18 8.65 1.41
N LEU A 153 -0.50 9.26 2.52
CA LEU A 153 -1.83 9.80 2.78
C LEU A 153 -1.90 11.28 2.30
#